data_75273ccc3006ccb28ccba0f36086329d
#
_entry.id   75273ccc3006ccb28ccba0f36086329d
#
_cell.length_a   1.000
_cell.length_b   1.000
_cell.length_c   1.000
_cell.angle_alpha   90.00
_cell.angle_beta   90.00
_cell.angle_gamma   90.00
#
_symmetry.space_group_name_H-M   'P 1'
#
loop_
_entity.id
_entity.type
_entity.pdbx_description
1 polymer ?
#
loop_
_entity_poly.entity_id
_entity_poly.type
_entity_poly.pdbx_seq_one_letter_code
_entity_poly.pdbx_strand_id
1 'polypeptide(L)'
;MPASESVPVVLVFGAGKNVGLSVTRKFSAEGWKVVTVSRNPSKELKGAADLTITADLTDPSSVDGIFDRVEREFGTPHVVVYNVSAADIQADLSVNTVSAYAAAFRLARSISNSNTLPSSDLAAAQTGATPAFIYTGNMMNTQLFPVGMSLGMGKNATAYFIETAAHTYQGLIRFYYADERNEKGKSVMSNISGETHAQFYWDLANRKEQGAWAPTFVRVHGKVQQKKMDEAVDREFYNR
;
A
#
# COMPACT_ATOMS: atom_id res chain seq x y z
N MET A 1 22.38 25.55 -12.77
CA MET A 1 21.03 25.75 -12.21
C MET A 1 20.79 24.59 -11.25
N PRO A 2 20.32 24.79 -10.03
CA PRO A 2 19.96 23.66 -9.22
C PRO A 2 18.85 22.90 -9.95
N ALA A 3 18.97 21.56 -10.04
CA ALA A 3 17.91 20.70 -10.58
C ALA A 3 16.64 21.02 -9.79
N SER A 4 15.54 21.31 -10.47
CA SER A 4 14.25 21.49 -9.81
C SER A 4 13.95 20.19 -9.04
N GLU A 5 13.86 20.28 -7.73
CA GLU A 5 13.46 19.15 -6.90
C GLU A 5 12.11 18.64 -7.42
N SER A 6 12.07 17.44 -7.96
CA SER A 6 10.83 16.86 -8.45
C SER A 6 9.97 16.49 -7.23
N VAL A 7 8.73 16.96 -7.21
CA VAL A 7 7.78 16.66 -6.14
C VAL A 7 7.52 15.15 -6.08
N PRO A 8 7.62 14.52 -4.90
CA PRO A 8 7.42 13.08 -4.79
C PRO A 8 5.99 12.67 -5.16
N VAL A 9 5.84 11.46 -5.70
CA VAL A 9 4.58 10.94 -6.26
C VAL A 9 4.10 9.75 -5.44
N VAL A 10 2.84 9.74 -5.04
CA VAL A 10 2.14 8.58 -4.51
C VAL A 10 1.06 8.11 -5.47
N LEU A 11 1.03 6.79 -5.75
CA LEU A 11 -0.01 6.13 -6.53
C LEU A 11 -0.86 5.25 -5.62
N VAL A 12 -2.17 5.55 -5.52
CA VAL A 12 -3.11 4.88 -4.63
C VAL A 12 -4.10 4.04 -5.42
N PHE A 13 -3.93 2.74 -5.44
CA PHE A 13 -4.88 1.77 -5.98
C PHE A 13 -6.00 1.49 -4.98
N GLY A 14 -7.25 1.43 -5.44
CA GLY A 14 -8.41 1.18 -4.60
C GLY A 14 -8.78 2.38 -3.72
N ALA A 15 -8.73 3.56 -4.30
CA ALA A 15 -9.06 4.81 -3.61
C ALA A 15 -10.57 4.93 -3.34
N GLY A 16 -11.04 4.22 -2.32
CA GLY A 16 -12.40 4.27 -1.80
C GLY A 16 -12.62 5.40 -0.79
N LYS A 17 -13.85 5.50 -0.27
CA LYS A 17 -14.32 6.61 0.60
C LYS A 17 -13.65 6.67 1.98
N ASN A 18 -13.12 5.57 2.49
CA ASN A 18 -12.47 5.48 3.81
C ASN A 18 -10.93 5.55 3.67
N VAL A 19 -10.23 4.44 3.68
CA VAL A 19 -8.75 4.40 3.66
C VAL A 19 -8.19 5.17 2.46
N GLY A 20 -8.68 4.90 1.23
CA GLY A 20 -8.16 5.53 0.02
C GLY A 20 -8.28 7.06 0.05
N LEU A 21 -9.44 7.61 0.42
CA LEU A 21 -9.63 9.07 0.51
C LEU A 21 -8.77 9.69 1.62
N SER A 22 -8.64 9.03 2.77
CA SER A 22 -7.82 9.53 3.89
C SER A 22 -6.34 9.54 3.54
N VAL A 23 -5.84 8.50 2.88
CA VAL A 23 -4.46 8.44 2.36
C VAL A 23 -4.23 9.55 1.34
N THR A 24 -5.15 9.71 0.36
CA THR A 24 -5.07 10.78 -0.65
C THR A 24 -4.94 12.15 0.00
N ARG A 25 -5.81 12.48 0.95
CA ARG A 25 -5.78 13.77 1.66
C ARG A 25 -4.50 13.96 2.46
N LYS A 26 -4.01 12.91 3.12
CA LYS A 26 -2.78 12.99 3.92
C LYS A 26 -1.58 13.33 3.05
N PHE A 27 -1.36 12.59 1.96
CA PHE A 27 -0.22 12.84 1.07
C PHE A 27 -0.33 14.18 0.33
N SER A 28 -1.54 14.57 -0.09
CA SER A 28 -1.78 15.89 -0.70
C SER A 28 -1.48 17.04 0.27
N ALA A 29 -1.89 16.93 1.53
CA ALA A 29 -1.59 17.93 2.57
C ALA A 29 -0.10 18.06 2.89
N GLU A 30 0.68 17.01 2.66
CA GLU A 30 2.15 16.98 2.81
C GLU A 30 2.88 17.42 1.52
N GLY A 31 2.15 17.92 0.51
CA GLY A 31 2.73 18.48 -0.71
C GLY A 31 3.15 17.48 -1.77
N TRP A 32 2.76 16.20 -1.64
CA TRP A 32 3.03 15.18 -2.64
C TRP A 32 2.09 15.28 -3.84
N LYS A 33 2.55 14.85 -5.01
CA LYS A 33 1.69 14.55 -6.15
C LYS A 33 0.93 13.25 -5.90
N VAL A 34 -0.41 13.32 -5.95
CA VAL A 34 -1.27 12.20 -5.61
C VAL A 34 -2.04 11.73 -6.83
N VAL A 35 -1.80 10.49 -7.24
CA VAL A 35 -2.57 9.81 -8.28
C VAL A 35 -3.43 8.72 -7.64
N THR A 36 -4.70 8.69 -7.97
CA THR A 36 -5.66 7.71 -7.44
C THR A 36 -6.26 6.85 -8.53
N VAL A 37 -6.47 5.56 -8.22
CA VAL A 37 -7.12 4.59 -9.11
C VAL A 37 -8.37 4.04 -8.40
N SER A 38 -9.53 4.16 -9.05
CA SER A 38 -10.80 3.66 -8.53
C SER A 38 -11.75 3.34 -9.67
N ARG A 39 -12.63 2.35 -9.49
CA ARG A 39 -13.72 2.03 -10.45
C ARG A 39 -14.74 3.16 -10.55
N ASN A 40 -15.10 3.74 -9.41
CA ASN A 40 -16.14 4.78 -9.30
C ASN A 40 -15.62 5.91 -8.39
N PRO A 41 -14.78 6.83 -8.89
CA PRO A 41 -14.19 7.90 -8.09
C PRO A 41 -15.25 8.93 -7.69
N SER A 42 -15.34 9.23 -6.38
CA SER A 42 -16.23 10.27 -5.86
C SER A 42 -15.73 11.67 -6.20
N LYS A 43 -16.61 12.69 -6.05
CA LYS A 43 -16.25 14.10 -6.25
C LYS A 43 -15.15 14.52 -5.26
N GLU A 44 -15.26 14.08 -4.01
CA GLU A 44 -14.29 14.37 -2.95
C GLU A 44 -12.90 13.80 -3.29
N LEU A 45 -12.85 12.58 -3.84
CA LEU A 45 -11.59 11.96 -4.27
C LEU A 45 -10.95 12.75 -5.42
N LYS A 46 -11.76 13.12 -6.43
CA LYS A 46 -11.30 13.93 -7.56
C LYS A 46 -10.79 15.32 -7.15
N GLY A 47 -11.38 15.90 -6.11
CA GLY A 47 -10.96 17.20 -5.57
C GLY A 47 -9.71 17.14 -4.67
N ALA A 48 -9.35 15.94 -4.20
CA ALA A 48 -8.20 15.75 -3.30
C ALA A 48 -6.95 15.20 -4.00
N ALA A 49 -7.06 14.72 -5.24
CA ALA A 49 -5.97 14.13 -6.01
C ALA A 49 -5.55 15.03 -7.18
N ASP A 50 -4.27 14.99 -7.57
CA ASP A 50 -3.78 15.66 -8.80
C ASP A 50 -4.28 14.95 -10.06
N LEU A 51 -4.39 13.61 -10.01
CA LEU A 51 -4.92 12.80 -11.09
C LEU A 51 -5.78 11.67 -10.53
N THR A 52 -6.93 11.42 -11.17
CA THR A 52 -7.78 10.26 -10.88
C THR A 52 -7.95 9.42 -12.14
N ILE A 53 -7.58 8.14 -12.05
CA ILE A 53 -7.69 7.16 -13.14
C ILE A 53 -8.85 6.22 -12.81
N THR A 54 -9.77 6.05 -13.76
CA THR A 54 -10.83 5.06 -13.66
C THR A 54 -10.33 3.73 -14.26
N ALA A 55 -10.25 2.68 -13.45
CA ALA A 55 -9.85 1.36 -13.91
C ALA A 55 -10.47 0.25 -13.05
N ASP A 56 -10.65 -0.92 -13.64
CA ASP A 56 -11.05 -2.15 -12.93
C ASP A 56 -9.82 -3.04 -12.74
N LEU A 57 -9.46 -3.27 -11.49
CA LEU A 57 -8.30 -4.08 -11.09
C LEU A 57 -8.60 -5.59 -11.03
N THR A 58 -9.82 -6.01 -11.43
CA THR A 58 -10.08 -7.42 -11.74
C THR A 58 -9.39 -7.83 -13.04
N ASP A 59 -9.02 -6.86 -13.88
CA ASP A 59 -8.14 -7.04 -15.04
C ASP A 59 -6.72 -6.56 -14.71
N PRO A 60 -5.78 -7.48 -14.43
CA PRO A 60 -4.39 -7.13 -14.11
C PRO A 60 -3.65 -6.40 -15.23
N SER A 61 -4.07 -6.57 -16.50
CA SER A 61 -3.44 -5.91 -17.65
C SER A 61 -3.61 -4.38 -17.62
N SER A 62 -4.61 -3.88 -16.88
CA SER A 62 -4.83 -2.45 -16.69
C SER A 62 -3.66 -1.76 -15.96
N VAL A 63 -2.87 -2.51 -15.17
CA VAL A 63 -1.81 -1.96 -14.31
C VAL A 63 -0.72 -1.28 -15.11
N ASP A 64 -0.25 -1.89 -16.21
CA ASP A 64 0.82 -1.29 -17.03
C ASP A 64 0.39 0.08 -17.59
N GLY A 65 -0.82 0.17 -18.16
CA GLY A 65 -1.35 1.43 -18.69
C GLY A 65 -1.54 2.52 -17.63
N ILE A 66 -1.85 2.13 -16.39
CA ILE A 66 -1.92 3.06 -15.26
C ILE A 66 -0.53 3.63 -14.97
N PHE A 67 0.50 2.77 -14.83
CA PHE A 67 1.87 3.23 -14.57
C PHE A 67 2.41 4.08 -15.72
N ASP A 68 2.21 3.68 -16.98
CA ASP A 68 2.65 4.46 -18.15
C ASP A 68 2.06 5.87 -18.15
N ARG A 69 0.82 6.01 -17.73
CA ARG A 69 0.17 7.31 -17.59
C ARG A 69 0.77 8.13 -16.46
N VAL A 70 0.98 7.53 -15.29
CA VAL A 70 1.57 8.20 -14.12
C VAL A 70 2.99 8.66 -14.42
N GLU A 71 3.80 7.79 -15.00
CA GLU A 71 5.21 8.08 -15.32
C GLU A 71 5.34 9.19 -16.35
N ARG A 72 4.45 9.23 -17.34
CA ARG A 72 4.43 10.30 -18.34
C ARG A 72 4.05 11.67 -17.75
N GLU A 73 3.12 11.71 -16.77
CA GLU A 73 2.60 12.96 -16.22
C GLU A 73 3.40 13.46 -15.01
N PHE A 74 3.92 12.56 -14.18
CA PHE A 74 4.53 12.89 -12.89
C PHE A 74 5.87 12.21 -12.60
N GLY A 75 6.30 11.26 -13.41
CA GLY A 75 7.47 10.43 -13.16
C GLY A 75 7.14 9.17 -12.38
N THR A 76 8.17 8.38 -12.08
CA THR A 76 8.03 7.10 -11.35
C THR A 76 7.49 7.33 -9.94
N PRO A 77 6.43 6.59 -9.50
CA PRO A 77 5.92 6.72 -8.15
C PRO A 77 6.97 6.39 -7.09
N HIS A 78 7.09 7.24 -6.08
CA HIS A 78 7.94 7.00 -4.90
C HIS A 78 7.25 6.06 -3.91
N VAL A 79 5.91 6.12 -3.84
CA VAL A 79 5.10 5.25 -3.00
C VAL A 79 3.93 4.71 -3.81
N VAL A 80 3.70 3.41 -3.70
CA VAL A 80 2.47 2.77 -4.16
C VAL A 80 1.73 2.23 -2.95
N VAL A 81 0.48 2.67 -2.78
CA VAL A 81 -0.46 2.14 -1.79
C VAL A 81 -1.45 1.24 -2.52
N TYR A 82 -1.53 -0.03 -2.13
CA TYR A 82 -2.46 -0.99 -2.72
C TYR A 82 -3.55 -1.37 -1.71
N ASN A 83 -4.77 -0.82 -1.90
CA ASN A 83 -5.90 -0.90 -0.97
C ASN A 83 -7.17 -1.40 -1.70
N VAL A 84 -7.11 -2.61 -2.26
CA VAL A 84 -8.21 -3.18 -3.06
C VAL A 84 -8.78 -4.42 -2.39
N SER A 85 -10.07 -4.69 -2.58
CA SER A 85 -10.75 -5.94 -2.20
C SER A 85 -11.89 -6.27 -3.16
N ALA A 86 -12.31 -7.53 -3.22
CA ALA A 86 -13.40 -8.02 -4.06
C ALA A 86 -14.29 -9.01 -3.30
N ALA A 87 -15.33 -9.57 -3.97
CA ALA A 87 -16.42 -10.29 -3.33
C ALA A 87 -16.52 -11.80 -3.71
N ASP A 88 -15.74 -12.28 -4.69
CA ASP A 88 -15.72 -13.68 -5.11
C ASP A 88 -14.29 -14.18 -5.35
N ILE A 89 -14.09 -15.51 -5.42
CA ILE A 89 -12.76 -16.10 -5.42
C ILE A 89 -11.90 -15.65 -6.61
N GLN A 90 -12.47 -15.58 -7.80
CA GLN A 90 -11.72 -15.16 -8.99
C GLN A 90 -11.36 -13.67 -8.90
N ALA A 91 -12.32 -12.83 -8.56
CA ALA A 91 -12.09 -11.41 -8.36
C ALA A 91 -11.19 -11.15 -7.15
N ASP A 92 -11.33 -11.90 -6.06
CA ASP A 92 -10.44 -11.80 -4.89
C ASP A 92 -8.99 -12.12 -5.24
N LEU A 93 -8.73 -13.22 -5.96
CA LEU A 93 -7.37 -13.56 -6.39
C LEU A 93 -6.84 -12.56 -7.41
N SER A 94 -7.67 -12.11 -8.36
CA SER A 94 -7.27 -11.10 -9.34
C SER A 94 -6.87 -9.79 -8.67
N VAL A 95 -7.69 -9.22 -7.78
CA VAL A 95 -7.40 -7.92 -7.16
C VAL A 95 -6.43 -8.02 -6.00
N ASN A 96 -6.56 -9.03 -5.13
CA ASN A 96 -5.71 -9.11 -3.93
C ASN A 96 -4.33 -9.68 -4.23
N THR A 97 -4.16 -10.51 -5.27
CA THR A 97 -2.89 -11.17 -5.56
C THR A 97 -2.31 -10.74 -6.90
N VAL A 98 -3.01 -11.01 -8.02
CA VAL A 98 -2.42 -10.85 -9.36
C VAL A 98 -2.16 -9.38 -9.68
N SER A 99 -3.16 -8.51 -9.51
CA SER A 99 -2.98 -7.07 -9.77
C SER A 99 -2.07 -6.39 -8.74
N ALA A 100 -2.09 -6.87 -7.47
CA ALA A 100 -1.16 -6.37 -6.45
C ALA A 100 0.30 -6.73 -6.80
N TYR A 101 0.53 -7.98 -7.24
CA TYR A 101 1.83 -8.43 -7.73
C TYR A 101 2.27 -7.64 -8.96
N ALA A 102 1.38 -7.44 -9.95
CA ALA A 102 1.67 -6.64 -11.13
C ALA A 102 2.07 -5.21 -10.76
N ALA A 103 1.36 -4.57 -9.83
CA ALA A 103 1.69 -3.22 -9.37
C ALA A 103 3.04 -3.16 -8.64
N ALA A 104 3.33 -4.13 -7.76
CA ALA A 104 4.60 -4.22 -7.05
C ALA A 104 5.77 -4.44 -8.01
N PHE A 105 5.61 -5.34 -8.98
CA PHE A 105 6.62 -5.63 -9.99
C PHE A 105 6.82 -4.48 -10.98
N ARG A 106 5.75 -3.78 -11.35
CA ARG A 106 5.84 -2.61 -12.21
C ARG A 106 6.63 -1.49 -11.54
N LEU A 107 6.38 -1.24 -10.23
CA LEU A 107 7.19 -0.31 -9.46
C LEU A 107 8.67 -0.73 -9.46
N ALA A 108 8.97 -2.01 -9.19
CA ALA A 108 10.34 -2.52 -9.17
C ALA A 108 11.04 -2.35 -10.52
N ARG A 109 10.34 -2.63 -11.62
CA ARG A 109 10.86 -2.43 -12.99
C ARG A 109 11.12 -0.96 -13.30
N SER A 110 10.22 -0.06 -12.92
CA SER A 110 10.40 1.38 -13.16
C SER A 110 11.66 1.92 -12.47
N ILE A 111 11.90 1.46 -11.24
CA ILE A 111 13.09 1.85 -10.47
C ILE A 111 14.36 1.23 -11.06
N SER A 112 14.32 -0.05 -11.50
CA SER A 112 15.49 -0.74 -12.06
C SER A 112 15.85 -0.27 -13.48
N ASN A 113 14.86 0.11 -14.28
CA ASN A 113 15.03 0.53 -15.68
C ASN A 113 15.33 2.04 -15.83
N SER A 114 15.15 2.82 -14.78
CA SER A 114 15.69 4.16 -14.78
C SER A 114 17.21 3.99 -14.88
N ASN A 115 17.81 4.28 -16.06
CA ASN A 115 19.26 4.34 -16.32
C ASN A 115 19.97 5.47 -15.54
N THR A 116 19.26 6.25 -14.85
CA THR A 116 19.51 6.71 -13.52
C THR A 116 18.93 5.64 -12.61
N LEU A 117 19.73 4.60 -12.21
CA LEU A 117 19.58 4.20 -10.84
C LEU A 117 19.28 5.50 -10.09
N PRO A 118 18.20 5.58 -9.32
CA PRO A 118 18.33 6.47 -8.23
C PRO A 118 19.64 5.94 -7.64
N SER A 119 20.76 6.54 -8.00
CA SER A 119 21.83 6.49 -7.04
C SER A 119 21.01 6.63 -5.78
N SER A 120 21.21 5.78 -4.79
CA SER A 120 20.60 5.92 -3.46
C SER A 120 20.43 7.39 -3.08
N ASP A 121 21.02 8.26 -3.81
CA ASP A 121 21.07 9.68 -3.74
C ASP A 121 19.91 10.46 -4.37
N LEU A 122 19.19 10.03 -5.41
CA LEU A 122 18.16 10.88 -6.04
C LEU A 122 16.75 10.70 -5.43
N ALA A 123 16.29 9.50 -5.14
CA ALA A 123 15.05 9.33 -4.37
C ALA A 123 15.32 9.68 -2.88
N ALA A 124 16.52 9.36 -2.37
CA ALA A 124 16.96 9.76 -1.04
C ALA A 124 17.27 11.26 -0.93
N ALA A 125 17.67 11.94 -2.01
CA ALA A 125 17.89 13.38 -1.98
C ALA A 125 16.58 14.20 -1.88
N GLN A 126 15.46 13.64 -2.34
CA GLN A 126 14.18 14.35 -2.31
C GLN A 126 13.31 14.03 -1.08
N THR A 127 13.34 12.80 -0.57
CA THR A 127 12.54 12.39 0.61
C THR A 127 13.40 11.83 1.73
N GLY A 128 14.67 11.56 1.50
CA GLY A 128 15.56 10.83 2.43
C GLY A 128 15.19 9.35 2.62
N ALA A 129 14.27 8.83 1.82
CA ALA A 129 13.74 7.48 1.95
C ALA A 129 13.71 6.75 0.60
N THR A 130 14.01 5.45 0.58
CA THR A 130 13.84 4.60 -0.60
C THR A 130 12.36 4.46 -0.97
N PRO A 131 12.00 4.18 -2.24
CA PRO A 131 10.62 3.92 -2.65
C PRO A 131 9.94 2.85 -1.81
N ALA A 132 8.62 2.89 -1.70
CA ALA A 132 7.86 1.93 -0.90
C ALA A 132 6.61 1.42 -1.62
N PHE A 133 6.34 0.13 -1.46
CA PHE A 133 5.08 -0.52 -1.79
C PHE A 133 4.36 -0.89 -0.48
N ILE A 134 3.18 -0.32 -0.27
CA ILE A 134 2.39 -0.53 0.95
C ILE A 134 1.08 -1.19 0.58
N TYR A 135 0.93 -2.44 0.97
CA TYR A 135 -0.29 -3.22 0.80
C TYR A 135 -1.17 -3.13 2.04
N THR A 136 -2.47 -2.82 1.86
CA THR A 136 -3.45 -2.86 2.95
C THR A 136 -3.74 -4.31 3.31
N GLY A 137 -3.09 -4.76 4.36
CA GLY A 137 -3.23 -6.09 4.92
C GLY A 137 -4.43 -6.24 5.84
N ASN A 138 -4.57 -7.41 6.39
CA ASN A 138 -5.46 -7.74 7.49
C ASN A 138 -4.96 -9.01 8.20
N MET A 139 -5.66 -9.46 9.23
CA MET A 139 -5.31 -10.63 10.04
C MET A 139 -5.23 -11.96 9.28
N MET A 140 -5.82 -12.05 8.08
CA MET A 140 -6.02 -13.34 7.40
C MET A 140 -4.73 -13.99 6.88
N ASN A 141 -3.60 -13.28 6.92
CA ASN A 141 -2.29 -13.87 6.66
C ASN A 141 -1.78 -14.75 7.81
N THR A 142 -2.35 -14.59 9.02
CA THR A 142 -1.96 -15.34 10.22
C THR A 142 -3.11 -16.02 10.94
N GLN A 143 -4.36 -15.56 10.71
CA GLN A 143 -5.54 -16.05 11.40
C GLN A 143 -6.58 -16.60 10.42
N LEU A 144 -7.26 -17.67 10.82
CA LEU A 144 -8.36 -18.22 10.03
C LEU A 144 -9.62 -17.37 10.15
N PHE A 145 -10.25 -17.12 9.01
CA PHE A 145 -11.55 -16.47 8.91
C PHE A 145 -12.48 -17.28 7.99
N PRO A 146 -13.23 -18.24 8.52
CA PRO A 146 -13.96 -19.24 7.72
C PRO A 146 -14.93 -18.66 6.68
N VAL A 147 -15.60 -17.55 7.01
CA VAL A 147 -16.57 -16.89 6.11
C VAL A 147 -15.89 -16.04 5.03
N GLY A 148 -14.57 -15.85 5.07
CA GLY A 148 -13.78 -15.08 4.13
C GLY A 148 -12.69 -15.90 3.44
N MET A 149 -12.95 -17.17 3.11
CA MET A 149 -11.96 -18.10 2.59
C MET A 149 -11.27 -17.58 1.32
N SER A 150 -12.03 -17.09 0.34
CA SER A 150 -11.47 -16.55 -0.91
C SER A 150 -10.57 -15.34 -0.66
N LEU A 151 -11.04 -14.41 0.16
CA LEU A 151 -10.25 -13.25 0.58
C LEU A 151 -8.99 -13.67 1.34
N GLY A 152 -9.10 -14.64 2.24
CA GLY A 152 -7.98 -15.20 3.00
C GLY A 152 -6.91 -15.83 2.11
N MET A 153 -7.30 -16.56 1.07
CA MET A 153 -6.37 -17.12 0.08
C MET A 153 -5.58 -16.01 -0.63
N GLY A 154 -6.26 -14.98 -1.12
CA GLY A 154 -5.60 -13.84 -1.75
C GLY A 154 -4.67 -13.09 -0.80
N LYS A 155 -5.10 -12.86 0.44
CA LYS A 155 -4.29 -12.17 1.46
C LYS A 155 -3.03 -12.96 1.84
N ASN A 156 -3.12 -14.29 1.95
CA ASN A 156 -1.95 -15.14 2.22
C ASN A 156 -0.96 -15.16 1.05
N ALA A 157 -1.46 -15.32 -0.19
CA ALA A 157 -0.61 -15.28 -1.37
C ALA A 157 0.14 -13.94 -1.47
N THR A 158 -0.55 -12.84 -1.17
CA THR A 158 0.06 -11.51 -1.17
C THR A 158 1.05 -11.32 -0.03
N ALA A 159 0.75 -11.81 1.18
CA ALA A 159 1.68 -11.75 2.30
C ALA A 159 3.00 -12.46 1.95
N TYR A 160 2.92 -13.64 1.33
CA TYR A 160 4.09 -14.39 0.89
C TYR A 160 4.96 -13.62 -0.11
N PHE A 161 4.36 -13.01 -1.15
CA PHE A 161 5.18 -12.26 -2.09
C PHE A 161 5.72 -10.95 -1.50
N ILE A 162 4.99 -10.27 -0.61
CA ILE A 162 5.48 -9.06 0.09
C ILE A 162 6.68 -9.39 0.96
N GLU A 163 6.63 -10.48 1.73
CA GLU A 163 7.77 -10.94 2.53
C GLU A 163 8.98 -11.23 1.65
N THR A 164 8.78 -12.03 0.59
CA THR A 164 9.84 -12.36 -0.37
C THR A 164 10.43 -11.10 -1.01
N ALA A 165 9.57 -10.15 -1.43
CA ALA A 165 10.02 -8.91 -2.04
C ALA A 165 10.79 -8.01 -1.06
N ALA A 166 10.36 -7.92 0.21
CA ALA A 166 11.05 -7.15 1.24
C ALA A 166 12.50 -7.64 1.46
N HIS A 167 12.74 -8.95 1.32
CA HIS A 167 14.08 -9.52 1.39
C HIS A 167 14.86 -9.35 0.07
N THR A 168 14.20 -9.56 -1.08
CA THR A 168 14.86 -9.55 -2.39
C THR A 168 15.30 -8.14 -2.82
N TYR A 169 14.48 -7.12 -2.54
CA TYR A 169 14.71 -5.74 -2.96
C TYR A 169 15.25 -4.85 -1.83
N GLN A 170 15.88 -5.46 -0.82
CA GLN A 170 16.45 -4.73 0.32
C GLN A 170 17.42 -3.62 -0.14
N GLY A 171 17.22 -2.42 0.39
CA GLY A 171 18.00 -1.24 0.02
C GLY A 171 17.53 -0.52 -1.27
N LEU A 172 16.66 -1.13 -2.07
CA LEU A 172 16.12 -0.55 -3.31
C LEU A 172 14.66 -0.10 -3.16
N ILE A 173 13.82 -0.96 -2.62
CA ILE A 173 12.40 -0.72 -2.42
C ILE A 173 11.98 -1.35 -1.10
N ARG A 174 11.15 -0.66 -0.34
CA ARG A 174 10.56 -1.17 0.89
C ARG A 174 9.18 -1.76 0.61
N PHE A 175 8.91 -2.94 1.14
CA PHE A 175 7.64 -3.65 0.96
C PHE A 175 6.96 -3.87 2.30
N TYR A 176 5.67 -3.53 2.40
CA TYR A 176 4.90 -3.64 3.62
C TYR A 176 3.52 -4.25 3.40
N TYR A 177 3.16 -5.21 4.25
CA TYR A 177 1.82 -5.73 4.45
C TYR A 177 1.29 -5.14 5.76
N ALA A 178 0.62 -3.98 5.70
CA ALA A 178 0.26 -3.19 6.88
C ALA A 178 -1.16 -3.51 7.37
N ASP A 179 -1.31 -3.92 8.64
CA ASP A 179 -2.54 -4.44 9.23
C ASP A 179 -2.99 -3.63 10.46
N GLU A 180 -4.18 -3.02 10.39
CA GLU A 180 -4.78 -2.31 11.52
C GLU A 180 -5.37 -3.29 12.52
N ARG A 181 -4.99 -3.13 13.79
CA ARG A 181 -5.50 -3.91 14.92
C ARG A 181 -6.10 -2.99 15.98
N ASN A 182 -6.97 -3.52 16.82
CA ASN A 182 -7.40 -2.82 18.03
C ASN A 182 -6.34 -2.92 19.14
N GLU A 183 -6.56 -2.22 20.25
CA GLU A 183 -5.60 -2.18 21.37
C GLU A 183 -5.30 -3.55 21.97
N LYS A 184 -6.24 -4.51 21.85
CA LYS A 184 -6.07 -5.90 22.29
C LYS A 184 -5.35 -6.78 21.26
N GLY A 185 -4.91 -6.20 20.12
CA GLY A 185 -4.26 -6.94 19.04
C GLY A 185 -5.20 -7.72 18.13
N LYS A 186 -6.52 -7.64 18.31
CA LYS A 186 -7.52 -8.31 17.46
C LYS A 186 -7.84 -7.44 16.23
N SER A 187 -8.35 -8.07 15.17
CA SER A 187 -8.82 -7.37 13.98
C SER A 187 -9.83 -6.27 14.31
N VAL A 188 -9.74 -5.16 13.61
CA VAL A 188 -10.74 -4.07 13.70
C VAL A 188 -12.02 -4.37 12.94
N MET A 189 -12.03 -5.40 12.09
CA MET A 189 -13.17 -5.83 11.26
C MET A 189 -13.77 -4.65 10.47
N SER A 190 -15.05 -4.31 10.72
CA SER A 190 -15.73 -3.17 10.08
C SER A 190 -15.31 -1.79 10.62
N ASN A 191 -14.56 -1.73 11.71
CA ASN A 191 -14.13 -0.48 12.35
C ASN A 191 -12.80 0.06 11.81
N ILE A 192 -12.50 -0.23 10.55
CA ILE A 192 -11.30 0.25 9.86
C ILE A 192 -11.28 1.79 9.86
N SER A 193 -10.18 2.38 10.35
CA SER A 193 -9.98 3.82 10.39
C SER A 193 -9.11 4.32 9.22
N GLY A 194 -9.70 5.08 8.32
CA GLY A 194 -8.97 5.70 7.22
C GLY A 194 -7.88 6.66 7.70
N GLU A 195 -8.15 7.45 8.77
CA GLU A 195 -7.16 8.37 9.35
C GLU A 195 -5.96 7.62 9.93
N THR A 196 -6.21 6.50 10.65
CA THR A 196 -5.15 5.68 11.24
C THR A 196 -4.27 5.07 10.14
N HIS A 197 -4.87 4.56 9.06
CA HIS A 197 -4.14 4.08 7.88
C HIS A 197 -3.33 5.20 7.23
N ALA A 198 -3.94 6.37 7.01
CA ALA A 198 -3.28 7.48 6.35
C ALA A 198 -2.02 7.93 7.12
N GLN A 199 -2.13 8.07 8.45
CA GLN A 199 -0.98 8.42 9.30
C GLN A 199 0.09 7.33 9.26
N PHE A 200 -0.30 6.06 9.43
CA PHE A 200 0.68 4.96 9.44
C PHE A 200 1.37 4.77 8.08
N TYR A 201 0.64 4.92 6.98
CA TYR A 201 1.22 4.82 5.64
C TYR A 201 2.17 5.98 5.33
N TRP A 202 1.85 7.17 5.83
CA TRP A 202 2.76 8.30 5.80
C TRP A 202 4.06 8.01 6.57
N ASP A 203 3.95 7.43 7.76
CA ASP A 203 5.12 7.05 8.55
C ASP A 203 5.96 5.97 7.86
N LEU A 204 5.31 4.96 7.22
CA LEU A 204 6.00 3.96 6.42
C LEU A 204 6.69 4.55 5.18
N ALA A 205 6.02 5.48 4.50
CA ALA A 205 6.57 6.14 3.30
C ALA A 205 7.85 6.93 3.60
N ASN A 206 7.98 7.48 4.81
CA ASN A 206 9.12 8.30 5.22
C ASN A 206 10.23 7.54 5.96
N ARG A 207 10.11 6.22 6.14
CA ARG A 207 11.21 5.42 6.72
C ARG A 207 12.40 5.39 5.76
N LYS A 208 13.60 5.46 6.31
CA LYS A 208 14.84 5.35 5.53
C LYS A 208 15.12 3.91 5.12
N GLU A 209 14.78 2.95 5.97
CA GLU A 209 15.11 1.54 5.82
C GLU A 209 13.87 0.66 5.91
N GLN A 210 13.98 -0.58 5.38
CA GLN A 210 12.98 -1.62 5.56
C GLN A 210 12.86 -1.96 7.04
N GLY A 211 11.67 -1.80 7.62
CA GLY A 211 11.33 -2.35 8.92
C GLY A 211 10.72 -3.75 8.80
N ALA A 212 9.96 -4.18 9.82
CA ALA A 212 9.15 -5.40 9.70
C ALA A 212 8.28 -5.34 8.44
N TRP A 213 8.26 -6.41 7.63
CA TRP A 213 7.51 -6.45 6.38
C TRP A 213 5.99 -6.52 6.60
N ALA A 214 5.55 -7.11 7.72
CA ALA A 214 4.14 -7.18 8.13
C ALA A 214 3.90 -6.39 9.42
N PRO A 215 3.99 -5.03 9.39
CA PRO A 215 3.76 -4.24 10.57
C PRO A 215 2.27 -4.20 10.93
N THR A 216 1.96 -4.49 12.19
CA THR A 216 0.66 -4.18 12.76
C THR A 216 0.66 -2.83 13.44
N PHE A 217 -0.46 -2.11 13.36
CA PHE A 217 -0.57 -0.79 13.97
C PHE A 217 -1.93 -0.59 14.64
N VAL A 218 -1.94 0.28 15.64
CA VAL A 218 -3.11 0.59 16.45
C VAL A 218 -3.22 2.08 16.68
N ARG A 219 -4.43 2.58 16.93
CA ARG A 219 -4.66 3.93 17.44
C ARG A 219 -4.94 3.87 18.95
N VAL A 220 -4.06 4.46 19.74
CA VAL A 220 -4.17 4.53 21.20
C VAL A 220 -4.14 5.99 21.61
N HIS A 221 -5.15 6.46 22.36
CA HIS A 221 -5.26 7.85 22.81
C HIS A 221 -5.01 8.88 21.70
N GLY A 222 -5.57 8.63 20.50
CA GLY A 222 -5.44 9.51 19.34
C GLY A 222 -4.11 9.44 18.60
N LYS A 223 -3.13 8.66 19.07
CA LYS A 223 -1.83 8.46 18.40
C LYS A 223 -1.79 7.10 17.71
N VAL A 224 -1.24 7.09 16.50
CA VAL A 224 -0.98 5.86 15.75
C VAL A 224 0.40 5.33 16.15
N GLN A 225 0.50 4.04 16.42
CA GLN A 225 1.76 3.39 16.79
C GLN A 225 1.81 1.98 16.24
N GLN A 226 3.02 1.57 15.84
CA GLN A 226 3.28 0.18 15.48
C GLN A 226 3.24 -0.67 16.75
N LYS A 227 2.51 -1.78 16.69
CA LYS A 227 2.42 -2.76 17.79
C LYS A 227 3.14 -4.04 17.38
N LYS A 228 4.02 -4.54 18.25
CA LYS A 228 4.50 -5.93 18.13
C LYS A 228 3.37 -6.84 18.61
N MET A 229 2.96 -7.78 17.78
CA MET A 229 1.99 -8.81 18.17
C MET A 229 2.72 -9.90 18.96
N ASP A 230 2.14 -10.31 20.08
CA ASP A 230 2.57 -11.52 20.78
C ASP A 230 2.05 -12.72 19.97
N GLU A 231 2.95 -13.62 19.56
CA GLU A 231 2.62 -14.83 18.77
C GLU A 231 1.57 -15.74 19.46
N ALA A 232 1.38 -15.58 20.77
CA ALA A 232 0.43 -16.36 21.57
C ALA A 232 -1.05 -15.98 21.34
N VAL A 233 -1.35 -14.76 20.88
CA VAL A 233 -2.75 -14.30 20.68
C VAL A 233 -3.38 -14.92 19.44
N ASP A 234 -2.57 -15.43 18.51
CA ASP A 234 -3.04 -15.93 17.21
C ASP A 234 -3.54 -17.38 17.24
N ARG A 235 -3.32 -18.13 18.31
CA ARG A 235 -3.67 -19.58 18.40
C ARG A 235 -4.98 -19.90 19.11
N GLU A 236 -5.66 -18.96 19.72
CA GLU A 236 -6.89 -19.24 20.48
C GLU A 236 -8.11 -19.66 19.63
N PHE A 237 -8.09 -19.48 18.32
CA PHE A 237 -9.20 -19.91 17.44
C PHE A 237 -9.21 -21.41 17.11
N TYR A 238 -8.15 -22.16 17.42
CA TYR A 238 -8.06 -23.60 17.15
C TYR A 238 -8.70 -24.49 18.19
N ASN A 239 -9.12 -23.96 19.34
CA ASN A 239 -9.62 -24.75 20.50
C ASN A 239 -11.10 -24.53 20.81
N ARG A 240 -11.94 -24.17 19.82
CA ARG A 240 -13.40 -24.15 20.02
C ARG A 240 -14.12 -24.92 18.94
#